data_204a4b294c5d0afce05cd20d6a624b25
#
_entry.id   204a4b294c5d0afce05cd20d6a624b25
#
_cell.length_a   1.000
_cell.length_b   1.000
_cell.length_c   1.000
_cell.angle_alpha   90.00
_cell.angle_beta   90.00
_cell.angle_gamma   90.00
#
_symmetry.space_group_name_H-M   'P 1'
#
loop_
_entity.id
_entity.type
_entity.pdbx_description
1 polymer ?
#
loop_
_entity_poly.entity_id
_entity_poly.type
_entity_poly.pdbx_seq_one_letter_code
_entity_poly.pdbx_strand_id
1 'polypeptide(L)'
;MKIKDIMSHDPNCCLASDTAQHVAKAMCDKNVGSLPVVKDQQSRKLIGMITDRDLCCSVVAHGMDPQKTAIEKFVTADPVACREDDNVDSCERLMQEHQIRRIPIVDSDDGVIGIVSQADLALHEEPGRFSKTVAEVSKHNKSRNIRSRLVA
;
A
#
# COMPACT_ATOMS: atom_id res chain seq x y z
N MET A 1 -2.08 21.85 -4.66
CA MET A 1 -1.80 20.73 -5.58
C MET A 1 -2.77 19.60 -5.26
N LYS A 2 -3.34 19.01 -6.27
CA LYS A 2 -4.28 17.89 -6.15
C LYS A 2 -3.55 16.55 -6.29
N ILE A 3 -4.10 15.51 -5.70
CA ILE A 3 -3.52 14.16 -5.76
C ILE A 3 -3.36 13.68 -7.20
N LYS A 4 -4.33 13.95 -8.06
CA LYS A 4 -4.27 13.60 -9.50
C LYS A 4 -3.08 14.20 -10.24
N ASP A 5 -2.49 15.28 -9.71
CA ASP A 5 -1.34 15.94 -10.33
C ASP A 5 -0.01 15.19 -10.09
N ILE A 6 0.02 14.31 -9.08
CA ILE A 6 1.24 13.61 -8.65
C ILE A 6 1.12 12.09 -8.58
N MET A 7 -0.09 11.53 -8.59
CA MET A 7 -0.30 10.09 -8.46
C MET A 7 0.21 9.32 -9.67
N SER A 8 0.68 8.11 -9.45
CA SER A 8 0.86 7.12 -10.50
C SER A 8 -0.50 6.54 -10.86
N HIS A 9 -0.84 6.55 -12.15
CA HIS A 9 -2.13 6.08 -12.65
C HIS A 9 -2.12 4.57 -12.88
N ASP A 10 -3.30 3.98 -12.78
CA ASP A 10 -3.57 2.58 -13.13
C ASP A 10 -2.57 1.57 -12.54
N PRO A 11 -2.40 1.55 -11.20
CA PRO A 11 -1.47 0.65 -10.57
C PRO A 11 -1.92 -0.80 -10.75
N ASN A 12 -0.94 -1.72 -10.83
CA ASN A 12 -1.24 -3.14 -10.74
C ASN A 12 -1.94 -3.44 -9.41
N CYS A 13 -3.01 -4.22 -9.49
CA CYS A 13 -3.74 -4.72 -8.34
C CYS A 13 -3.66 -6.25 -8.30
N CYS A 14 -3.76 -6.83 -7.11
CA CYS A 14 -3.86 -8.26 -6.91
C CYS A 14 -5.17 -8.63 -6.20
N LEU A 15 -5.46 -9.93 -6.20
CA LEU A 15 -6.62 -10.50 -5.52
C LEU A 15 -6.19 -11.19 -4.23
N ALA A 16 -7.07 -11.26 -3.24
CA ALA A 16 -6.80 -11.98 -1.98
C ALA A 16 -6.50 -13.48 -2.21
N SER A 17 -7.05 -14.06 -3.27
CA SER A 17 -6.80 -15.45 -3.68
C SER A 17 -5.46 -15.68 -4.39
N ASP A 18 -4.76 -14.62 -4.81
CA ASP A 18 -3.46 -14.75 -5.46
C ASP A 18 -2.43 -15.36 -4.51
N THR A 19 -1.50 -16.15 -5.07
CA THR A 19 -0.41 -16.73 -4.28
C THR A 19 0.65 -15.69 -3.94
N ALA A 20 1.35 -15.90 -2.84
CA ALA A 20 2.47 -15.04 -2.42
C ALA A 20 3.53 -14.93 -3.53
N GLN A 21 3.81 -16.02 -4.26
CA GLN A 21 4.75 -16.00 -5.37
C GLN A 21 4.25 -15.12 -6.52
N HIS A 22 2.98 -15.22 -6.89
CA HIS A 22 2.39 -14.40 -7.95
C HIS A 22 2.50 -12.91 -7.61
N VAL A 23 2.15 -12.55 -6.38
CA VAL A 23 2.22 -11.16 -5.88
C VAL A 23 3.66 -10.66 -5.82
N ALA A 24 4.58 -11.46 -5.30
CA ALA A 24 6.02 -11.11 -5.26
C ALA A 24 6.58 -10.88 -6.66
N LYS A 25 6.25 -11.74 -7.61
CA LYS A 25 6.65 -11.59 -9.01
C LYS A 25 6.10 -10.31 -9.64
N ALA A 26 4.84 -9.98 -9.39
CA ALA A 26 4.24 -8.74 -9.87
C ALA A 26 4.95 -7.50 -9.29
N MET A 27 5.33 -7.54 -8.00
CA MET A 27 6.14 -6.48 -7.38
C MET A 27 7.50 -6.31 -8.06
N CYS A 28 8.19 -7.42 -8.33
CA CYS A 28 9.48 -7.40 -9.05
C CYS A 28 9.34 -6.84 -10.46
N ASP A 29 8.37 -7.34 -11.23
CA ASP A 29 8.18 -6.97 -12.63
C ASP A 29 7.82 -5.47 -12.78
N LYS A 30 7.13 -4.90 -11.81
CA LYS A 30 6.72 -3.48 -11.77
C LYS A 30 7.64 -2.60 -10.94
N ASN A 31 8.66 -3.17 -10.32
CA ASN A 31 9.59 -2.46 -9.44
C ASN A 31 8.87 -1.66 -8.33
N VAL A 32 7.93 -2.30 -7.67
CA VAL A 32 7.16 -1.72 -6.56
C VAL A 32 7.22 -2.62 -5.33
N GLY A 33 7.10 -2.04 -4.15
CA GLY A 33 7.12 -2.77 -2.87
C GLY A 33 5.74 -2.97 -2.24
N SER A 34 4.66 -2.60 -2.94
CA SER A 34 3.29 -2.82 -2.47
C SER A 34 2.32 -2.85 -3.63
N LEU A 35 1.21 -3.57 -3.44
CA LEU A 35 0.10 -3.63 -4.39
C LEU A 35 -1.23 -3.42 -3.65
N PRO A 36 -2.17 -2.67 -4.24
CA PRO A 36 -3.56 -2.69 -3.80
C PRO A 36 -4.14 -4.08 -4.00
N VAL A 37 -4.91 -4.53 -3.01
CA VAL A 37 -5.69 -5.76 -3.09
C VAL A 37 -7.14 -5.37 -3.37
N VAL A 38 -7.70 -5.91 -4.44
CA VAL A 38 -9.04 -5.56 -4.91
C VAL A 38 -9.96 -6.77 -4.89
N LYS A 39 -11.26 -6.50 -4.84
CA LYS A 39 -12.29 -7.54 -4.82
C LYS A 39 -12.25 -8.38 -6.10
N ASP A 40 -12.16 -7.71 -7.25
CA ASP A 40 -12.05 -8.30 -8.58
C ASP A 40 -11.35 -7.32 -9.53
N GLN A 41 -10.86 -7.83 -10.65
CA GLN A 41 -10.10 -7.02 -11.62
C GLN A 41 -10.99 -6.07 -12.45
N GLN A 42 -12.29 -6.28 -12.47
CA GLN A 42 -13.22 -5.45 -13.24
C GLN A 42 -13.61 -4.19 -12.47
N SER A 43 -14.17 -4.36 -11.26
CA SER A 43 -14.54 -3.22 -10.41
C SER A 43 -13.33 -2.54 -9.78
N ARG A 44 -12.25 -3.29 -9.57
CA ARG A 44 -11.03 -2.86 -8.86
C ARG A 44 -11.33 -2.30 -7.47
N LYS A 45 -12.45 -2.71 -6.86
CA LYS A 45 -12.86 -2.22 -5.54
C LYS A 45 -11.82 -2.58 -4.50
N LEU A 46 -11.28 -1.55 -3.86
CA LEU A 46 -10.22 -1.68 -2.86
C LEU A 46 -10.72 -2.45 -1.63
N ILE A 47 -10.00 -3.51 -1.24
CA ILE A 47 -10.27 -4.28 -0.02
C ILE A 47 -9.07 -4.32 0.93
N GLY A 48 -7.89 -3.99 0.46
CA GLY A 48 -6.69 -4.03 1.29
C GLY A 48 -5.42 -3.59 0.57
N MET A 49 -4.31 -3.69 1.28
CA MET A 49 -2.96 -3.49 0.76
C MET A 49 -2.07 -4.65 1.18
N ILE A 50 -1.11 -5.01 0.32
CA ILE A 50 -0.06 -5.99 0.61
C ILE A 50 1.30 -5.38 0.28
N THR A 51 2.28 -5.60 1.15
CA THR A 51 3.65 -5.11 0.98
C THR A 51 4.64 -6.25 0.83
N ASP A 52 5.83 -5.96 0.30
CA ASP A 52 6.97 -6.88 0.27
C ASP A 52 7.37 -7.33 1.69
N ARG A 53 7.29 -6.42 2.67
CA ARG A 53 7.54 -6.77 4.07
C ARG A 53 6.51 -7.77 4.61
N ASP A 54 5.23 -7.65 4.24
CA ASP A 54 4.19 -8.61 4.63
C ASP A 54 4.54 -10.01 4.11
N LEU A 55 4.99 -10.13 2.86
CA LEU A 55 5.40 -11.40 2.28
C LEU A 55 6.65 -11.97 2.99
N CYS A 56 7.64 -11.14 3.25
CA CYS A 56 8.86 -11.55 3.94
C CYS A 56 8.56 -12.05 5.36
N CYS A 57 7.83 -11.26 6.15
CA CYS A 57 7.57 -11.57 7.56
C CYS A 57 6.53 -12.69 7.77
N SER A 58 5.60 -12.85 6.83
CA SER A 58 4.50 -13.80 6.96
C SER A 58 4.74 -15.12 6.24
N VAL A 59 5.34 -15.08 5.06
CA VAL A 59 5.54 -16.27 4.23
C VAL A 59 6.96 -16.82 4.42
N VAL A 60 7.97 -16.02 4.11
CA VAL A 60 9.37 -16.47 4.14
C VAL A 60 9.82 -16.78 5.56
N ALA A 61 9.57 -15.91 6.53
CA ALA A 61 9.98 -16.08 7.92
C ALA A 61 9.32 -17.29 8.61
N HIS A 62 8.19 -17.77 8.10
CA HIS A 62 7.47 -18.93 8.63
C HIS A 62 7.68 -20.21 7.81
N GLY A 63 8.56 -20.17 6.81
CA GLY A 63 8.86 -21.33 5.97
C GLY A 63 7.67 -21.84 5.15
N MET A 64 6.72 -20.94 4.82
CA MET A 64 5.56 -21.30 4.01
C MET A 64 5.94 -21.39 2.54
N ASP A 65 5.30 -22.31 1.81
CA ASP A 65 5.50 -22.44 0.37
C ASP A 65 4.78 -21.27 -0.35
N PRO A 66 5.51 -20.35 -0.98
CA PRO A 66 4.90 -19.18 -1.64
C PRO A 66 4.01 -19.56 -2.82
N GLN A 67 4.21 -20.71 -3.45
CA GLN A 67 3.38 -21.18 -4.56
C GLN A 67 2.00 -21.70 -4.11
N LYS A 68 1.89 -22.07 -2.84
CA LYS A 68 0.67 -22.68 -2.26
C LYS A 68 -0.02 -21.78 -1.24
N THR A 69 0.54 -20.62 -0.94
CA THR A 69 0.04 -19.72 0.09
C THR A 69 -0.66 -18.52 -0.56
N ALA A 70 -1.98 -18.44 -0.39
CA ALA A 70 -2.74 -17.26 -0.77
C ALA A 70 -2.46 -16.10 0.19
N ILE A 71 -2.46 -14.87 -0.32
CA ILE A 71 -2.12 -13.69 0.48
C ILE A 71 -3.23 -13.22 1.42
N GLU A 72 -4.42 -13.76 1.31
CA GLU A 72 -5.63 -13.35 2.03
C GLU A 72 -5.41 -13.04 3.52
N LYS A 73 -4.66 -13.88 4.23
CA LYS A 73 -4.41 -13.72 5.66
C LYS A 73 -3.41 -12.61 6.00
N PHE A 74 -2.68 -12.11 5.01
CA PHE A 74 -1.58 -11.15 5.20
C PHE A 74 -1.92 -9.75 4.69
N VAL A 75 -3.09 -9.59 4.09
CA VAL A 75 -3.59 -8.32 3.58
C VAL A 75 -3.99 -7.41 4.74
N THR A 76 -3.56 -6.14 4.69
CA THR A 76 -4.07 -5.12 5.60
C THR A 76 -5.48 -4.76 5.17
N ALA A 77 -6.48 -5.12 5.99
CA ALA A 77 -7.88 -4.76 5.77
C ALA A 77 -8.12 -3.27 6.08
N ASP A 78 -9.22 -2.72 5.55
CA ASP A 78 -9.62 -1.32 5.72
C ASP A 78 -8.46 -0.34 5.46
N PRO A 79 -7.88 -0.38 4.26
CA PRO A 79 -6.74 0.47 3.94
C PRO A 79 -7.18 1.94 3.89
N VAL A 80 -6.29 2.82 4.36
CA VAL A 80 -6.46 4.26 4.17
C VAL A 80 -6.37 4.58 2.69
N ALA A 81 -7.33 5.31 2.16
CA ALA A 81 -7.39 5.73 0.77
C ALA A 81 -7.67 7.22 0.66
N CYS A 82 -7.30 7.82 -0.47
CA CYS A 82 -7.64 9.19 -0.84
C CYS A 82 -8.40 9.20 -2.17
N ARG A 83 -8.98 10.35 -2.49
CA ARG A 83 -9.62 10.63 -3.77
C ARG A 83 -8.70 11.49 -4.65
N GLU A 84 -8.85 11.38 -5.96
CA GLU A 84 -7.99 12.12 -6.91
C GLU A 84 -8.08 13.65 -6.75
N ASP A 85 -9.25 14.16 -6.34
CA ASP A 85 -9.47 15.59 -6.12
C ASP A 85 -9.12 16.09 -4.71
N ASP A 86 -8.67 15.20 -3.82
CA ASP A 86 -8.16 15.61 -2.51
C ASP A 86 -6.85 16.41 -2.65
N ASN A 87 -6.54 17.20 -1.63
CA ASN A 87 -5.28 17.92 -1.58
C ASN A 87 -4.13 16.99 -1.18
N VAL A 88 -2.97 17.19 -1.78
CA VAL A 88 -1.73 16.48 -1.42
C VAL A 88 -1.43 16.57 0.07
N ASP A 89 -1.69 17.73 0.70
CA ASP A 89 -1.54 17.94 2.14
C ASP A 89 -2.36 16.95 2.99
N SER A 90 -3.54 16.59 2.53
CA SER A 90 -4.40 15.62 3.23
C SER A 90 -3.83 14.20 3.13
N CYS A 91 -3.33 13.83 1.96
CA CYS A 91 -2.65 12.56 1.73
C CYS A 91 -1.39 12.43 2.61
N GLU A 92 -0.58 13.48 2.64
CA GLU A 92 0.64 13.54 3.45
C GLU A 92 0.32 13.37 4.95
N ARG A 93 -0.68 14.07 5.45
CA ARG A 93 -1.14 13.94 6.84
C ARG A 93 -1.58 12.51 7.16
N LEU A 94 -2.35 11.86 6.28
CA LEU A 94 -2.76 10.47 6.46
C LEU A 94 -1.55 9.52 6.47
N MET A 95 -0.53 9.75 5.63
CA MET A 95 0.72 8.98 5.71
C MET A 95 1.41 9.13 7.07
N GLN A 96 1.45 10.34 7.63
CA GLN A 96 2.06 10.61 8.93
C GLN A 96 1.26 9.97 10.07
N GLU A 97 -0.06 10.14 10.09
CA GLU A 97 -0.95 9.62 11.13
C GLU A 97 -0.94 8.08 11.18
N HIS A 98 -0.97 7.44 10.00
CA HIS A 98 -1.01 5.99 9.89
C HIS A 98 0.37 5.34 9.73
N GLN A 99 1.44 6.14 9.64
CA GLN A 99 2.83 5.69 9.43
C GLN A 99 2.96 4.75 8.22
N ILE A 100 2.33 5.12 7.12
CA ILE A 100 2.34 4.41 5.85
C ILE A 100 3.06 5.23 4.79
N ARG A 101 3.69 4.54 3.84
CA ARG A 101 4.53 5.14 2.80
C ARG A 101 3.83 5.23 1.44
N ARG A 102 2.63 4.68 1.34
CA ARG A 102 1.82 4.66 0.13
C ARG A 102 0.35 4.67 0.49
N ILE A 103 -0.42 5.38 -0.33
CA ILE A 103 -1.88 5.46 -0.19
C ILE A 103 -2.50 5.18 -1.56
N PRO A 104 -3.41 4.20 -1.67
CA PRO A 104 -4.19 4.00 -2.87
C PRO A 104 -5.18 5.14 -3.08
N ILE A 105 -5.39 5.49 -4.33
CA ILE A 105 -6.34 6.52 -4.75
C ILE A 105 -7.52 5.82 -5.41
N VAL A 106 -8.72 6.18 -4.98
CA VAL A 106 -9.95 5.53 -5.40
C VAL A 106 -10.94 6.53 -6.01
N ASP A 107 -11.77 6.04 -6.91
CA ASP A 107 -12.90 6.77 -7.48
C ASP A 107 -14.14 6.78 -6.56
N SER A 108 -15.27 7.28 -7.06
CA SER A 108 -16.53 7.37 -6.31
C SER A 108 -17.09 6.00 -5.89
N ASP A 109 -16.75 4.94 -6.60
CA ASP A 109 -17.20 3.57 -6.35
C ASP A 109 -16.19 2.73 -5.58
N ASP A 110 -15.16 3.39 -5.01
CA ASP A 110 -14.03 2.79 -4.32
C ASP A 110 -13.12 1.91 -5.21
N GLY A 111 -13.21 2.09 -6.52
CA GLY A 111 -12.31 1.47 -7.50
C GLY A 111 -10.93 2.11 -7.48
N VAL A 112 -9.87 1.33 -7.48
CA VAL A 112 -8.49 1.83 -7.49
C VAL A 112 -8.16 2.42 -8.85
N ILE A 113 -7.80 3.71 -8.86
CA ILE A 113 -7.42 4.48 -10.06
C ILE A 113 -5.97 4.96 -10.02
N GLY A 114 -5.36 5.00 -8.85
CA GLY A 114 -4.00 5.50 -8.68
C GLY A 114 -3.36 5.06 -7.38
N ILE A 115 -2.12 5.47 -7.20
CA ILE A 115 -1.37 5.32 -5.95
C ILE A 115 -0.43 6.51 -5.77
N VAL A 116 -0.31 7.00 -4.55
CA VAL A 116 0.68 8.01 -4.16
C VAL A 116 1.66 7.39 -3.18
N SER A 117 2.94 7.58 -3.43
CA SER A 117 4.03 7.13 -2.56
C SER A 117 4.81 8.30 -1.98
N GLN A 118 5.65 8.04 -0.97
CA GLN A 118 6.61 9.02 -0.49
C GLN A 118 7.54 9.54 -1.58
N ALA A 119 7.86 8.71 -2.58
CA ALA A 119 8.69 9.12 -3.71
C ALA A 119 7.98 10.18 -4.57
N ASP A 120 6.68 10.03 -4.78
CA ASP A 120 5.89 11.02 -5.52
C ASP A 120 5.85 12.36 -4.78
N LEU A 121 5.68 12.34 -3.45
CA LEU A 121 5.76 13.54 -2.62
C LEU A 121 7.14 14.20 -2.70
N ALA A 122 8.21 13.41 -2.62
CA ALA A 122 9.59 13.91 -2.67
C ALA A 122 9.92 14.64 -3.97
N LEU A 123 9.29 14.23 -5.08
CA LEU A 123 9.52 14.83 -6.41
C LEU A 123 8.74 16.13 -6.63
N HIS A 124 7.69 16.36 -5.83
CA HIS A 124 6.75 17.47 -6.06
C HIS A 124 6.64 18.47 -4.89
N GLU A 125 7.23 18.16 -3.74
CA GLU A 125 7.17 19.00 -2.56
C GLU A 125 8.48 19.74 -2.24
N GLU A 126 8.36 20.81 -1.45
CA GLU A 126 9.52 21.51 -0.88
C GLU A 126 10.31 20.58 0.04
N PRO A 127 11.66 20.55 -0.08
CA PRO A 127 12.49 19.60 0.67
C PRO A 127 12.30 19.60 2.19
N GLY A 128 12.08 20.78 2.78
CA GLY A 128 11.88 20.90 4.23
C GLY A 128 10.58 20.28 4.74
N ARG A 129 9.53 20.34 3.94
CA ARG A 129 8.24 19.74 4.25
C ARG A 129 8.30 18.22 4.14
N PHE A 130 8.87 17.71 3.06
CA PHE A 130 9.06 16.29 2.85
C PHE A 130 9.89 15.63 3.94
N SER A 131 10.97 16.28 4.42
CA SER A 131 11.79 15.78 5.53
C SER A 131 10.98 15.53 6.80
N LYS A 132 10.03 16.41 7.12
CA LYS A 132 9.13 16.23 8.28
C LYS A 132 8.24 15.01 8.09
N THR A 133 7.67 14.83 6.91
CA THR A 133 6.82 13.67 6.59
C THR A 133 7.59 12.36 6.71
N VAL A 134 8.80 12.29 6.17
CA VAL A 134 9.66 11.10 6.31
C VAL A 134 9.94 10.80 7.78
N ALA A 135 10.27 11.83 8.58
CA ALA A 135 10.54 11.65 10.01
C ALA A 135 9.32 11.09 10.75
N GLU A 136 8.13 11.64 10.51
CA GLU A 136 6.88 11.18 11.16
C GLU A 136 6.51 9.75 10.75
N VAL A 137 6.58 9.43 9.46
CA VAL A 137 6.29 8.09 8.93
C VAL A 137 7.28 7.04 9.44
N SER A 138 8.55 7.45 9.68
CA SER A 138 9.64 6.57 10.11
C SER A 138 9.68 6.33 11.62
N LYS A 139 8.86 7.01 12.41
CA LYS A 139 8.77 6.76 13.85
C LYS A 139 8.39 5.31 14.13
N HIS A 140 9.18 4.66 14.96
CA HIS A 140 8.92 3.29 15.38
C HIS A 140 7.69 3.26 16.29
N ASN A 141 6.60 2.74 15.76
CA ASN A 141 5.42 2.45 16.59
C ASN A 141 5.55 1.03 17.14
N LYS A 142 5.81 0.90 18.45
CA LYS A 142 5.91 -0.41 19.14
C LYS A 142 4.62 -1.23 19.05
N SER A 143 3.48 -0.61 18.70
CA SER A 143 2.19 -1.28 18.57
C SER A 143 1.98 -2.04 17.26
N ARG A 144 2.82 -1.82 16.24
CA ARG A 144 2.84 -2.65 15.02
C ARG A 144 3.58 -3.97 15.24
N ASN A 145 3.19 -4.70 16.26
CA ASN A 145 3.72 -6.03 16.51
C ASN A 145 3.08 -6.97 15.47
N ILE A 146 3.85 -7.35 14.46
CA ILE A 146 3.47 -8.30 13.40
C ILE A 146 3.00 -9.63 14.01
N ARG A 147 3.38 -9.93 15.26
CA ARG A 147 2.93 -11.12 16.00
C ARG A 147 1.43 -11.18 16.23
N SER A 148 0.69 -10.08 16.26
CA SER A 148 -0.75 -10.09 16.46
C SER A 148 -1.55 -10.51 15.23
N ARG A 149 -0.94 -10.53 14.04
CA ARG A 149 -1.60 -10.94 12.80
C ARG A 149 -1.48 -12.45 12.51
N LEU A 150 -0.62 -13.16 13.22
CA LEU A 150 -0.32 -14.57 12.98
C LEU A 150 -0.99 -15.52 13.98
N VAL A 151 -1.70 -15.01 14.97
CA VAL A 151 -2.33 -15.79 16.05
C VAL A 151 -3.86 -15.78 15.98
N ALA A 152 -4.41 -15.42 14.84
CA ALA A 152 -5.85 -15.53 14.62
C ALA A 152 -6.16 -16.61 13.60
#